data_4db168ddd973e4883bd7edee28e1ee01
#
_entry.id   4db168ddd973e4883bd7edee28e1ee01
#
_cell.length_a   1.000
_cell.length_b   1.000
_cell.length_c   1.000
_cell.angle_alpha   90.00
_cell.angle_beta   90.00
_cell.angle_gamma   90.00
#
_symmetry.space_group_name_H-M   'P 1'
#
loop_
_entity.id
_entity.type
_entity.pdbx_description
1 polymer ?
#
loop_
_entity_poly.entity_id
_entity_poly.type
_entity_poly.pdbx_seq_one_letter_code
_entity_poly.pdbx_strand_id
1 'polypeptide(L)'
;KAKGLALDMARGKPSPSQVDISRPMLDILNADADLHDGNVDCSNYGCFEGIPSARKLAGEFLGCPAEQTLVLGSSSLLIEHDIAGMFWRCGSCGSEPWDAYEAAHDGKKVKFLCPVPGYDRHFGITADLGIENVPVAMTDNGPDMDEIERLVAADDSIKGIWCVPKYSNPTGITFSED
;
A
#
# COMPACT_ATOMS: atom_id res chain seq x y z
N LYS A 1 -17.46 -18.28 26.17
CA LYS A 1 -17.24 -18.17 27.65
C LYS A 1 -16.83 -19.50 28.31
N ALA A 2 -17.16 -20.66 27.72
CA ALA A 2 -16.91 -21.97 28.33
C ALA A 2 -15.44 -22.44 28.35
N LYS A 3 -14.52 -21.79 27.61
CA LYS A 3 -13.13 -22.22 27.49
C LYS A 3 -12.10 -21.36 28.23
N GLY A 4 -12.52 -20.28 28.93
CA GLY A 4 -11.63 -19.42 29.70
C GLY A 4 -10.52 -18.76 28.87
N LEU A 5 -10.73 -18.58 27.56
CA LEU A 5 -9.75 -18.01 26.67
C LEU A 5 -9.63 -16.50 26.89
N ALA A 6 -8.41 -16.03 27.14
CA ALA A 6 -8.04 -14.62 27.12
C ALA A 6 -7.42 -14.31 25.74
N LEU A 7 -8.25 -13.83 24.81
CA LEU A 7 -7.82 -13.49 23.45
C LEU A 7 -7.56 -11.99 23.35
N ASP A 8 -6.40 -11.63 22.82
CA ASP A 8 -6.05 -10.27 22.45
C ASP A 8 -6.12 -10.14 20.92
N MET A 9 -6.98 -9.24 20.44
CA MET A 9 -7.13 -8.93 19.01
C MET A 9 -6.56 -7.56 18.65
N ALA A 10 -5.85 -6.91 19.58
CA ALA A 10 -5.29 -5.58 19.34
C ALA A 10 -4.19 -5.57 18.27
N ARG A 11 -3.58 -6.72 18.00
CA ARG A 11 -2.55 -6.88 16.95
C ARG A 11 -2.68 -8.21 16.24
N GLY A 12 -2.86 -8.16 14.91
CA GLY A 12 -2.78 -9.33 14.03
C GLY A 12 -1.32 -9.78 13.90
N LYS A 13 -0.96 -10.88 14.59
CA LYS A 13 0.36 -11.51 14.47
C LYS A 13 0.19 -12.96 14.05
N PRO A 14 1.01 -13.46 13.10
CA PRO A 14 1.06 -14.89 12.81
C PRO A 14 1.41 -15.68 14.08
N SER A 15 0.81 -16.86 14.21
CA SER A 15 1.20 -17.80 15.28
C SER A 15 2.61 -18.37 15.04
N PRO A 16 3.31 -18.85 16.06
CA PRO A 16 4.63 -19.48 15.88
C PRO A 16 4.63 -20.57 14.80
N SER A 17 3.59 -21.41 14.74
CA SER A 17 3.49 -22.48 13.73
C SER A 17 3.31 -21.95 12.30
N GLN A 18 2.70 -20.77 12.12
CA GLN A 18 2.62 -20.11 10.81
C GLN A 18 3.98 -19.54 10.39
N VAL A 19 4.71 -18.95 11.35
CA VAL A 19 6.07 -18.43 11.09
C VAL A 19 7.04 -19.56 10.77
N ASP A 20 6.90 -20.72 11.45
CA ASP A 20 7.76 -21.89 11.24
C ASP A 20 7.65 -22.49 9.82
N ILE A 21 6.56 -22.22 9.09
CA ILE A 21 6.41 -22.66 7.68
C ILE A 21 7.53 -22.09 6.79
N SER A 22 7.92 -20.84 7.01
CA SER A 22 8.97 -20.18 6.23
C SER A 22 10.38 -20.35 6.80
N ARG A 23 10.53 -20.92 8.00
CA ARG A 23 11.84 -21.08 8.66
C ARG A 23 12.90 -21.80 7.82
N PRO A 24 12.58 -22.87 7.05
CA PRO A 24 13.57 -23.53 6.19
C PRO A 24 14.19 -22.62 5.13
N MET A 25 13.55 -21.48 4.80
CA MET A 25 14.11 -20.51 3.86
C MET A 25 15.42 -19.89 4.35
N LEU A 26 15.65 -19.85 5.67
CA LEU A 26 16.88 -19.30 6.26
C LEU A 26 18.12 -20.14 5.93
N ASP A 27 17.93 -21.42 5.59
CA ASP A 27 19.04 -22.32 5.26
C ASP A 27 19.37 -22.36 3.75
N ILE A 28 18.56 -21.66 2.91
CA ILE A 28 18.76 -21.61 1.46
C ILE A 28 19.93 -20.69 1.11
N LEU A 29 20.05 -19.56 1.78
CA LEU A 29 21.12 -18.60 1.56
C LEU A 29 22.24 -18.83 2.57
N ASN A 30 23.23 -19.62 2.16
CA ASN A 30 24.43 -19.91 2.93
C ASN A 30 25.69 -19.55 2.12
N ALA A 31 26.87 -19.85 2.67
CA ALA A 31 28.15 -19.48 2.03
C ALA A 31 28.38 -20.14 0.66
N ASP A 32 27.69 -21.23 0.36
CA ASP A 32 27.83 -21.99 -0.88
C ASP A 32 26.67 -21.71 -1.86
N ALA A 33 25.73 -20.84 -1.49
CA ALA A 33 24.58 -20.51 -2.32
C ALA A 33 24.99 -19.69 -3.55
N ASP A 34 24.38 -19.98 -4.70
CA ASP A 34 24.45 -19.09 -5.86
C ASP A 34 23.62 -17.83 -5.59
N LEU A 35 24.29 -16.69 -5.57
CA LEU A 35 23.68 -15.38 -5.33
C LEU A 35 23.40 -14.62 -6.63
N HIS A 36 23.14 -15.32 -7.72
CA HIS A 36 22.74 -14.70 -8.97
C HIS A 36 21.26 -14.93 -9.29
N ASP A 37 20.63 -13.92 -9.86
CA ASP A 37 19.32 -14.00 -10.51
C ASP A 37 19.49 -13.70 -12.00
N GLY A 38 19.73 -14.76 -12.79
CA GLY A 38 20.14 -14.62 -14.18
C GLY A 38 21.50 -13.90 -14.29
N ASN A 39 21.50 -12.70 -14.85
CA ASN A 39 22.69 -11.87 -14.99
C ASN A 39 22.90 -10.88 -13.83
N VAL A 40 22.03 -10.89 -12.84
CA VAL A 40 22.09 -9.98 -11.69
C VAL A 40 22.86 -10.62 -10.55
N ASP A 41 23.97 -10.01 -10.15
CA ASP A 41 24.70 -10.37 -8.93
C ASP A 41 23.97 -9.78 -7.71
N CYS A 42 23.26 -10.64 -6.98
CA CYS A 42 22.49 -10.24 -5.79
C CYS A 42 23.37 -9.93 -4.56
N SER A 43 24.68 -10.20 -4.63
CA SER A 43 25.62 -9.82 -3.59
C SER A 43 26.10 -8.37 -3.69
N ASN A 44 25.66 -7.67 -4.76
CA ASN A 44 26.07 -6.30 -5.05
C ASN A 44 24.82 -5.39 -5.21
N TYR A 45 25.06 -4.08 -5.30
CA TYR A 45 24.00 -3.10 -5.52
C TYR A 45 23.73 -2.89 -7.04
N GLY A 46 22.62 -2.21 -7.38
CA GLY A 46 22.34 -1.77 -8.74
C GLY A 46 21.01 -2.21 -9.34
N CYS A 47 20.21 -3.01 -8.60
CA CYS A 47 18.90 -3.47 -9.03
C CYS A 47 17.80 -2.72 -8.26
N PHE A 48 17.58 -1.46 -8.61
CA PHE A 48 16.69 -0.55 -7.85
C PHE A 48 15.21 -0.93 -7.91
N GLU A 49 14.78 -1.56 -8.99
CA GLU A 49 13.39 -1.99 -9.16
C GLU A 49 13.09 -3.34 -8.47
N GLY A 50 14.09 -3.98 -7.90
CA GLY A 50 14.04 -5.36 -7.42
C GLY A 50 14.56 -6.36 -8.44
N ILE A 51 15.06 -7.50 -7.97
CA ILE A 51 15.61 -8.56 -8.83
C ILE A 51 14.52 -9.17 -9.72
N PRO A 52 14.87 -9.63 -10.94
CA PRO A 52 13.90 -10.09 -11.94
C PRO A 52 12.93 -11.15 -11.43
N SER A 53 13.42 -12.18 -10.73
CA SER A 53 12.56 -13.25 -10.19
C SER A 53 11.60 -12.74 -9.11
N ALA A 54 12.02 -11.80 -8.26
CA ALA A 54 11.14 -11.20 -7.25
C ALA A 54 10.05 -10.33 -7.90
N ARG A 55 10.38 -9.54 -8.93
CA ARG A 55 9.41 -8.74 -9.68
C ARG A 55 8.39 -9.64 -10.40
N LYS A 56 8.86 -10.74 -11.00
CA LYS A 56 7.97 -11.74 -11.62
C LYS A 56 7.02 -12.34 -10.60
N LEU A 57 7.55 -12.83 -9.48
CA LEU A 57 6.73 -13.42 -8.41
C LEU A 57 5.70 -12.44 -7.85
N ALA A 58 6.12 -11.21 -7.55
CA ALA A 58 5.21 -10.18 -7.05
C ALA A 58 4.16 -9.80 -8.09
N GLY A 59 4.53 -9.71 -9.36
CA GLY A 59 3.61 -9.45 -10.47
C GLY A 59 2.54 -10.54 -10.61
N GLU A 60 2.92 -11.82 -10.46
CA GLU A 60 1.96 -12.94 -10.44
C GLU A 60 0.93 -12.81 -9.31
N PHE A 61 1.36 -12.38 -8.10
CA PHE A 61 0.45 -12.13 -6.99
C PHE A 61 -0.47 -10.93 -7.21
N LEU A 62 0.03 -9.88 -7.87
CA LEU A 62 -0.70 -8.64 -8.11
C LEU A 62 -1.55 -8.69 -9.38
N GLY A 63 -1.35 -9.68 -10.24
CA GLY A 63 -2.00 -9.77 -11.54
C GLY A 63 -1.50 -8.74 -12.55
N CYS A 64 -0.25 -8.28 -12.42
CA CYS A 64 0.37 -7.30 -13.33
C CYS A 64 1.71 -7.81 -13.89
N PRO A 65 2.15 -7.29 -15.07
CA PRO A 65 3.43 -7.65 -15.66
C PRO A 65 4.62 -7.29 -14.76
N ALA A 66 5.68 -8.11 -14.82
CA ALA A 66 6.92 -7.85 -14.06
C ALA A 66 7.54 -6.48 -14.36
N GLU A 67 7.38 -5.99 -15.60
CA GLU A 67 7.88 -4.68 -16.05
C GLU A 67 7.16 -3.51 -15.37
N GLN A 68 5.96 -3.74 -14.87
CA GLN A 68 5.15 -2.76 -14.13
C GLN A 68 5.20 -2.98 -12.61
N THR A 69 6.03 -3.93 -12.16
CA THR A 69 6.14 -4.30 -10.74
C THR A 69 7.47 -3.85 -10.18
N LEU A 70 7.44 -3.14 -9.07
CA LEU A 70 8.62 -2.79 -8.27
C LEU A 70 8.60 -3.60 -6.98
N VAL A 71 9.76 -4.14 -6.59
CA VAL A 71 9.94 -4.84 -5.31
C VAL A 71 10.92 -4.03 -4.47
N LEU A 72 10.38 -3.31 -3.52
CA LEU A 72 11.12 -2.39 -2.66
C LEU A 72 11.28 -2.97 -1.23
N GLY A 73 11.31 -2.13 -0.22
CA GLY A 73 11.47 -2.56 1.16
C GLY A 73 10.33 -3.43 1.70
N SER A 74 10.45 -3.92 2.93
CA SER A 74 9.51 -4.85 3.57
C SER A 74 8.35 -4.20 4.32
N SER A 75 8.25 -2.87 4.31
CA SER A 75 7.17 -2.12 4.98
C SER A 75 6.29 -1.42 3.96
N SER A 76 5.04 -1.86 3.81
CA SER A 76 4.06 -1.18 2.94
C SER A 76 3.87 0.28 3.34
N LEU A 77 3.74 0.57 4.63
CA LEU A 77 3.56 1.96 5.11
C LEU A 77 4.72 2.87 4.74
N LEU A 78 5.96 2.37 4.73
CA LEU A 78 7.11 3.15 4.30
C LEU A 78 7.05 3.44 2.79
N ILE A 79 6.74 2.42 1.99
CA ILE A 79 6.61 2.55 0.54
C ILE A 79 5.48 3.53 0.18
N GLU A 80 4.33 3.41 0.85
CA GLU A 80 3.17 4.28 0.66
C GLU A 80 3.49 5.74 1.02
N HIS A 81 4.20 5.95 2.14
CA HIS A 81 4.67 7.28 2.54
C HIS A 81 5.63 7.86 1.51
N ASP A 82 6.59 7.09 1.03
CA ASP A 82 7.59 7.55 0.06
C ASP A 82 6.93 7.88 -1.29
N ILE A 83 5.97 7.06 -1.74
CA ILE A 83 5.21 7.33 -2.98
C ILE A 83 4.36 8.60 -2.83
N ALA A 84 3.63 8.75 -1.72
CA ALA A 84 2.84 9.95 -1.47
C ALA A 84 3.73 11.20 -1.39
N GLY A 85 4.89 11.09 -0.72
CA GLY A 85 5.89 12.15 -0.66
C GLY A 85 6.50 12.51 -2.01
N MET A 86 6.73 11.51 -2.88
CA MET A 86 7.13 11.74 -4.26
C MET A 86 6.09 12.51 -5.06
N PHE A 87 4.82 12.11 -4.98
CA PHE A 87 3.74 12.81 -5.67
C PHE A 87 3.55 14.23 -5.15
N TRP A 88 3.73 14.41 -3.84
CA TRP A 88 3.72 15.73 -3.23
C TRP A 88 4.76 16.67 -3.84
N ARG A 89 6.00 16.19 -4.05
CA ARG A 89 7.16 16.99 -4.47
C ARG A 89 7.41 16.99 -5.98
N CYS A 90 7.09 15.92 -6.66
CA CYS A 90 7.48 15.68 -8.06
C CYS A 90 6.29 15.52 -9.01
N GLY A 91 5.08 15.38 -8.47
CA GLY A 91 3.90 15.03 -9.26
C GLY A 91 3.85 13.53 -9.61
N SER A 92 2.81 13.15 -10.32
CA SER A 92 2.59 11.76 -10.75
C SER A 92 2.15 11.72 -12.22
N CYS A 93 2.67 10.76 -12.97
CA CYS A 93 2.21 10.48 -14.34
C CYS A 93 2.13 11.72 -15.26
N GLY A 94 3.06 12.67 -15.10
CA GLY A 94 3.08 13.91 -15.87
C GLY A 94 2.18 15.04 -15.33
N SER A 95 1.53 14.82 -14.19
CA SER A 95 0.83 15.90 -13.47
C SER A 95 1.81 16.77 -12.67
N GLU A 96 1.35 17.98 -12.34
CA GLU A 96 2.11 18.86 -11.45
C GLU A 96 2.26 18.27 -10.04
N PRO A 97 3.30 18.67 -9.29
CA PRO A 97 3.43 18.36 -7.86
C PRO A 97 2.22 18.84 -7.06
N TRP A 98 1.83 18.07 -6.04
CA TRP A 98 0.67 18.43 -5.22
C TRP A 98 0.90 19.69 -4.36
N ASP A 99 2.15 19.97 -3.93
CA ASP A 99 2.51 21.20 -3.27
C ASP A 99 2.37 22.42 -4.20
N ALA A 100 2.72 22.27 -5.49
CA ALA A 100 2.51 23.29 -6.49
C ALA A 100 1.03 23.56 -6.76
N TYR A 101 0.18 22.51 -6.74
CA TYR A 101 -1.27 22.65 -6.84
C TYR A 101 -1.83 23.57 -5.73
N GLU A 102 -1.45 23.33 -4.46
CA GLU A 102 -1.91 24.17 -3.36
C GLU A 102 -1.48 25.64 -3.53
N ALA A 103 -0.24 25.86 -3.96
CA ALA A 103 0.28 27.20 -4.21
C ALA A 103 -0.46 27.93 -5.35
N ALA A 104 -0.86 27.21 -6.40
CA ALA A 104 -1.57 27.75 -7.55
C ALA A 104 -3.06 28.01 -7.29
N HIS A 105 -3.64 27.43 -6.24
CA HIS A 105 -5.07 27.49 -5.93
C HIS A 105 -5.36 28.15 -4.58
N ASP A 106 -4.67 29.25 -4.28
CA ASP A 106 -4.88 30.09 -3.07
C ASP A 106 -4.78 29.29 -1.75
N GLY A 107 -3.95 28.24 -1.73
CA GLY A 107 -3.77 27.36 -0.57
C GLY A 107 -4.90 26.33 -0.39
N LYS A 108 -5.72 26.08 -1.42
CA LYS A 108 -6.70 24.99 -1.42
C LYS A 108 -5.99 23.67 -1.20
N LYS A 109 -6.35 22.98 -0.10
CA LYS A 109 -5.69 21.74 0.30
C LYS A 109 -5.93 20.62 -0.69
N VAL A 110 -4.86 19.88 -0.98
CA VAL A 110 -4.98 18.57 -1.61
C VAL A 110 -5.72 17.63 -0.66
N LYS A 111 -6.57 16.78 -1.22
CA LYS A 111 -7.44 15.87 -0.49
C LYS A 111 -7.21 14.42 -0.90
N PHE A 112 -7.45 13.53 0.07
CA PHE A 112 -7.39 12.09 -0.13
C PHE A 112 -8.64 11.44 0.46
N LEU A 113 -9.29 10.58 -0.32
CA LEU A 113 -10.46 9.85 0.15
C LEU A 113 -10.02 8.72 1.10
N CYS A 114 -10.75 8.62 2.19
CA CYS A 114 -10.46 7.70 3.28
C CYS A 114 -11.69 6.85 3.58
N PRO A 115 -11.83 5.65 3.01
CA PRO A 115 -12.91 4.74 3.37
C PRO A 115 -12.89 4.39 4.85
N VAL A 116 -14.01 4.60 5.54
CA VAL A 116 -14.15 4.36 6.98
C VAL A 116 -15.32 3.43 7.31
N PRO A 117 -15.12 2.41 8.18
CA PRO A 117 -13.91 2.08 8.92
C PRO A 117 -12.77 1.62 8.01
N GLY A 118 -11.54 2.10 8.25
CA GLY A 118 -10.35 1.82 7.46
C GLY A 118 -9.08 1.72 8.31
N TYR A 119 -7.93 1.51 7.67
CA TYR A 119 -6.67 1.40 8.37
C TYR A 119 -6.11 2.80 8.70
N ASP A 120 -6.15 3.17 9.95
CA ASP A 120 -5.80 4.51 10.45
C ASP A 120 -4.37 4.95 10.13
N ARG A 121 -3.44 4.01 9.92
CA ARG A 121 -2.05 4.32 9.57
C ARG A 121 -1.92 4.93 8.18
N HIS A 122 -2.75 4.52 7.23
CA HIS A 122 -2.83 5.17 5.91
C HIS A 122 -3.24 6.64 6.05
N PHE A 123 -4.25 6.91 6.88
CA PHE A 123 -4.72 8.27 7.12
C PHE A 123 -3.65 9.15 7.80
N GLY A 124 -2.80 8.54 8.64
CA GLY A 124 -1.64 9.19 9.23
C GLY A 124 -0.63 9.66 8.18
N ILE A 125 -0.36 8.86 7.14
CA ILE A 125 0.58 9.22 6.06
C ILE A 125 0.14 10.51 5.37
N THR A 126 -1.12 10.59 4.96
CA THR A 126 -1.65 11.78 4.28
C THR A 126 -1.72 12.98 5.22
N ALA A 127 -2.08 12.78 6.48
CA ALA A 127 -2.11 13.84 7.49
C ALA A 127 -0.70 14.41 7.76
N ASP A 128 0.33 13.57 7.84
CA ASP A 128 1.72 14.02 8.04
C ASP A 128 2.25 14.88 6.88
N LEU A 129 1.75 14.63 5.66
CA LEU A 129 2.05 15.44 4.48
C LEU A 129 1.19 16.71 4.40
N GLY A 130 0.27 16.93 5.33
CA GLY A 130 -0.65 18.08 5.31
C GLY A 130 -1.82 17.94 4.34
N ILE A 131 -2.04 16.75 3.79
CA ILE A 131 -3.16 16.41 2.90
C ILE A 131 -4.42 16.24 3.74
N GLU A 132 -5.53 16.79 3.28
CA GLU A 132 -6.82 16.67 3.95
C GLU A 132 -7.46 15.31 3.71
N ASN A 133 -7.78 14.60 4.79
CA ASN A 133 -8.46 13.31 4.73
C ASN A 133 -9.98 13.52 4.64
N VAL A 134 -10.60 13.03 3.57
CA VAL A 134 -12.05 13.09 3.34
C VAL A 134 -12.64 11.70 3.59
N PRO A 135 -13.43 11.51 4.66
CA PRO A 135 -14.01 10.20 4.94
C PRO A 135 -15.10 9.84 3.93
N VAL A 136 -15.13 8.58 3.52
CA VAL A 136 -16.16 7.96 2.68
C VAL A 136 -16.67 6.71 3.40
N ALA A 137 -17.97 6.46 3.36
CA ALA A 137 -18.55 5.30 4.02
C ALA A 137 -18.11 3.99 3.36
N MET A 138 -17.84 2.96 4.19
CA MET A 138 -17.68 1.57 3.73
C MET A 138 -19.05 0.89 3.72
N THR A 139 -19.34 0.17 2.62
CA THR A 139 -20.47 -0.76 2.47
C THR A 139 -20.00 -2.20 2.65
N ASP A 140 -20.89 -3.17 2.54
CA ASP A 140 -20.54 -4.59 2.59
C ASP A 140 -19.71 -5.06 1.37
N ASN A 141 -19.68 -4.26 0.31
CA ASN A 141 -19.02 -4.57 -0.96
C ASN A 141 -17.81 -3.67 -1.28
N GLY A 142 -17.40 -2.83 -0.35
CA GLY A 142 -16.34 -1.84 -0.55
C GLY A 142 -16.78 -0.43 -0.16
N PRO A 143 -16.03 0.62 -0.56
CA PRO A 143 -16.44 1.99 -0.32
C PRO A 143 -17.69 2.37 -1.12
N ASP A 144 -18.40 3.39 -0.66
CA ASP A 144 -19.54 3.96 -1.38
C ASP A 144 -19.04 4.65 -2.67
N MET A 145 -19.16 3.93 -3.80
CA MET A 145 -18.66 4.41 -5.09
C MET A 145 -19.48 5.56 -5.65
N ASP A 146 -20.79 5.61 -5.42
CA ASP A 146 -21.63 6.73 -5.85
C ASP A 146 -21.20 8.02 -5.17
N GLU A 147 -20.87 7.95 -3.88
CA GLU A 147 -20.34 9.08 -3.13
C GLU A 147 -18.94 9.47 -3.62
N ILE A 148 -18.07 8.51 -3.91
CA ILE A 148 -16.73 8.76 -4.47
C ILE A 148 -16.83 9.48 -5.81
N GLU A 149 -17.64 8.99 -6.75
CA GLU A 149 -17.83 9.62 -8.06
C GLU A 149 -18.33 11.06 -7.93
N ARG A 150 -19.30 11.27 -7.05
CA ARG A 150 -19.85 12.61 -6.79
C ARG A 150 -18.79 13.56 -6.25
N LEU A 151 -17.96 13.12 -5.31
CA LEU A 151 -16.89 13.91 -4.69
C LEU A 151 -15.82 14.27 -5.71
N VAL A 152 -15.31 13.29 -6.46
CA VAL A 152 -14.24 13.49 -7.45
C VAL A 152 -14.69 14.35 -8.61
N ALA A 153 -15.95 14.22 -9.05
CA ALA A 153 -16.50 15.07 -10.11
C ALA A 153 -16.66 16.54 -9.67
N ALA A 154 -16.85 16.79 -8.38
CA ALA A 154 -17.08 18.13 -7.83
C ALA A 154 -15.80 18.84 -7.35
N ASP A 155 -14.72 18.12 -7.08
CA ASP A 155 -13.53 18.66 -6.42
C ASP A 155 -12.23 18.08 -7.00
N ASP A 156 -11.55 18.88 -7.80
CA ASP A 156 -10.28 18.56 -8.46
C ASP A 156 -9.07 18.50 -7.49
N SER A 157 -9.24 18.94 -6.24
CA SER A 157 -8.22 18.80 -5.19
C SER A 157 -8.09 17.39 -4.65
N ILE A 158 -9.05 16.49 -4.93
CA ILE A 158 -8.97 15.07 -4.56
C ILE A 158 -8.00 14.38 -5.49
N LYS A 159 -6.86 13.89 -4.95
CA LYS A 159 -5.77 13.31 -5.73
C LYS A 159 -5.63 11.80 -5.57
N GLY A 160 -6.33 11.21 -4.62
CA GLY A 160 -6.26 9.77 -4.43
C GLY A 160 -7.21 9.23 -3.38
N ILE A 161 -7.14 7.92 -3.20
CA ILE A 161 -7.93 7.16 -2.23
C ILE A 161 -7.08 6.07 -1.60
N TRP A 162 -7.23 5.85 -0.30
CA TRP A 162 -6.66 4.70 0.37
C TRP A 162 -7.56 3.48 0.20
N CYS A 163 -7.00 2.37 -0.32
CA CYS A 163 -7.74 1.14 -0.54
C CYS A 163 -7.03 -0.07 0.07
N VAL A 164 -7.82 -0.95 0.71
CA VAL A 164 -7.43 -2.31 1.07
C VAL A 164 -8.48 -3.25 0.50
N PRO A 165 -8.38 -3.61 -0.81
CA PRO A 165 -9.49 -4.25 -1.54
C PRO A 165 -9.81 -5.67 -1.07
N LYS A 166 -8.85 -6.39 -0.51
CA LYS A 166 -9.04 -7.75 0.02
C LYS A 166 -8.83 -7.76 1.53
N TYR A 167 -9.84 -8.26 2.24
CA TYR A 167 -9.78 -8.41 3.70
C TYR A 167 -9.48 -7.09 4.41
N SER A 168 -10.20 -6.03 4.06
CA SER A 168 -10.01 -4.67 4.55
C SER A 168 -9.82 -4.61 6.07
N ASN A 169 -8.87 -3.84 6.51
CA ASN A 169 -8.62 -3.63 7.94
C ASN A 169 -9.38 -2.37 8.42
N PRO A 170 -10.25 -2.44 9.46
CA PRO A 170 -10.45 -3.57 10.38
C PRO A 170 -11.63 -4.48 10.03
N THR A 171 -12.37 -4.22 8.96
CA THR A 171 -13.70 -4.83 8.71
C THR A 171 -13.64 -6.24 8.16
N GLY A 172 -12.56 -6.62 7.46
CA GLY A 172 -12.44 -7.89 6.75
C GLY A 172 -13.22 -7.93 5.42
N ILE A 173 -13.83 -6.82 5.00
CA ILE A 173 -14.58 -6.71 3.75
C ILE A 173 -13.64 -6.90 2.56
N THR A 174 -14.09 -7.63 1.55
CA THR A 174 -13.46 -7.70 0.22
C THR A 174 -14.34 -6.93 -0.76
N PHE A 175 -13.72 -6.05 -1.55
CA PHE A 175 -14.45 -5.24 -2.53
C PHE A 175 -15.03 -6.12 -3.62
N SER A 176 -16.21 -5.78 -4.14
CA SER A 176 -16.80 -6.44 -5.30
C SER A 176 -15.99 -6.15 -6.57
N GLU A 177 -16.22 -6.96 -7.61
CA GLU A 177 -15.62 -6.74 -8.93
C GLU A 177 -16.49 -5.80 -9.82
N ASP A 178 -17.65 -5.39 -9.32
CA ASP A 178 -18.63 -4.54 -10.02
C ASP A 178 -18.31 -3.06 -9.84
#